data_5c3b1e5bb2d6bb835468129fa9031201
#
_entry.id   5c3b1e5bb2d6bb835468129fa9031201
#
_cell.length_a   1.000
_cell.length_b   1.000
_cell.length_c   1.000
_cell.angle_alpha   90.00
_cell.angle_beta   90.00
_cell.angle_gamma   90.00
#
_symmetry.space_group_name_H-M   'P 1'
#
loop_
_entity.id
_entity.type
_entity.pdbx_description
1 polymer ?
#
loop_
_entity_poly.entity_id
_entity_poly.type
_entity_poly.pdbx_seq_one_letter_code
_entity_poly.pdbx_strand_id
1 'polypeptide(L)'
;GMSGEVLKKAMRPASSHPEDERSADDLGRFGWGMKSASLSQARVMKVVSWSDQGVFAAGWDIDDIEDWGMDYFEGGEALALLDIAPGTDSGTEIRWENTDRLLQDVGNNLFEHALTHMIAQSIDSLALTFHRYLVGESERKLAIRVNGAELPTLDPFLKSRPATQSMDKEIIQMANGNQISLQPFVLPHFSKLTQEEQRRLGGAEGMVKNQGFYVYRNKRLIIFGTWFKLIPHRDITQLTRIQVDLPNSVDHDWRISLDKSGAQLPSELKVRLREVVKKFNRRSHLVHRKKGVSVNTLGRSPVWNRMVKNGLIKYSINRAHPMLSNLITHMEELGESFDVESILSLLESYFPTDSFLGDASKGELNQTMTNDEEFETLIMHAVVAYMQTHPVPHKITDLLMYLKPVEPFASHWVFVDE
;
A
#
# COMPACT_ATOMS: atom_id res chain seq x y z
N GLY A 1 -25.77 12.42 -22.46
CA GLY A 1 -25.58 13.66 -23.18
C GLY A 1 -26.19 14.85 -22.46
N MET A 2 -25.76 16.04 -22.80
CA MET A 2 -26.23 17.30 -22.22
C MET A 2 -27.13 18.02 -23.21
N SER A 3 -28.19 18.66 -22.72
CA SER A 3 -28.94 19.66 -23.50
C SER A 3 -28.12 20.93 -23.68
N GLY A 4 -28.52 21.81 -24.60
CA GLY A 4 -27.81 23.07 -24.85
C GLY A 4 -27.66 23.94 -23.58
N GLU A 5 -28.71 24.05 -22.79
CA GLU A 5 -28.69 24.83 -21.54
C GLU A 5 -27.75 24.19 -20.50
N VAL A 6 -27.74 22.86 -20.39
CA VAL A 6 -26.84 22.14 -19.49
C VAL A 6 -25.38 22.30 -19.95
N LEU A 7 -25.12 22.22 -21.26
CA LEU A 7 -23.79 22.43 -21.82
C LEU A 7 -23.30 23.87 -21.57
N LYS A 8 -24.12 24.89 -21.85
CA LYS A 8 -23.80 26.30 -21.56
C LYS A 8 -23.44 26.49 -20.07
N LYS A 9 -24.24 25.89 -19.17
CA LYS A 9 -23.93 25.91 -17.72
C LYS A 9 -22.62 25.16 -17.39
N ALA A 10 -22.42 23.98 -17.98
CA ALA A 10 -21.23 23.17 -17.75
C ALA A 10 -19.95 23.86 -18.21
N MET A 11 -20.00 24.67 -19.24
CA MET A 11 -18.85 25.44 -19.76
C MET A 11 -18.52 26.68 -18.93
N ARG A 12 -19.44 27.23 -18.15
CA ARG A 12 -19.13 28.38 -17.29
C ARG A 12 -18.08 28.07 -16.25
N PRO A 13 -17.09 28.95 -15.99
CA PRO A 13 -16.18 28.81 -14.86
C PRO A 13 -16.95 28.70 -13.54
N ALA A 14 -16.49 27.83 -12.64
CA ALA A 14 -17.11 27.60 -11.33
C ALA A 14 -18.66 27.45 -11.40
N SER A 15 -19.12 26.63 -12.31
CA SER A 15 -20.55 26.45 -12.64
C SER A 15 -21.39 25.81 -11.51
N SER A 16 -20.77 25.33 -10.44
CA SER A 16 -21.42 24.74 -9.26
C SER A 16 -20.77 25.26 -7.99
N HIS A 17 -21.60 25.64 -7.00
CA HIS A 17 -21.09 26.02 -5.69
C HIS A 17 -20.92 24.76 -4.83
N PRO A 18 -19.88 24.67 -3.97
CA PRO A 18 -19.68 23.54 -3.06
C PRO A 18 -20.85 23.24 -2.13
N GLU A 19 -21.68 24.26 -1.82
CA GLU A 19 -22.84 24.18 -0.93
C GLU A 19 -24.17 23.90 -1.66
N ASP A 20 -24.16 23.83 -3.01
CA ASP A 20 -25.37 23.50 -3.77
C ASP A 20 -25.86 22.09 -3.40
N GLU A 21 -27.17 21.91 -3.30
CA GLU A 21 -27.77 20.58 -3.15
C GLU A 21 -27.46 19.74 -4.38
N ARG A 22 -26.94 18.54 -4.14
CA ARG A 22 -26.53 17.60 -5.17
C ARG A 22 -27.12 16.23 -4.92
N SER A 23 -27.31 15.49 -6.01
CA SER A 23 -27.69 14.08 -5.90
C SER A 23 -26.60 13.29 -5.15
N ALA A 24 -27.02 12.24 -4.46
CA ALA A 24 -26.10 11.36 -3.74
C ALA A 24 -25.06 10.72 -4.70
N ASP A 25 -25.36 10.63 -5.99
CA ASP A 25 -24.54 10.00 -7.02
C ASP A 25 -23.57 10.97 -7.70
N ASP A 26 -23.65 12.28 -7.41
CA ASP A 26 -22.82 13.28 -8.07
C ASP A 26 -21.36 13.18 -7.59
N LEU A 27 -20.46 12.96 -8.55
CA LEU A 27 -19.01 12.94 -8.32
C LEU A 27 -18.37 14.32 -8.47
N GLY A 28 -19.06 15.27 -9.07
CA GLY A 28 -18.63 16.66 -9.25
C GLY A 28 -18.69 17.42 -7.92
N ARG A 29 -17.90 18.50 -7.78
CA ARG A 29 -17.95 19.37 -6.59
C ARG A 29 -17.95 20.85 -6.93
N PHE A 30 -17.10 21.26 -7.84
CA PHE A 30 -16.84 22.68 -8.11
C PHE A 30 -17.24 23.13 -9.51
N GLY A 31 -17.68 22.20 -10.37
CA GLY A 31 -17.93 22.49 -11.77
C GLY A 31 -16.70 22.96 -12.56
N TRP A 32 -15.50 22.66 -12.07
CA TRP A 32 -14.22 23.12 -12.64
C TRP A 32 -13.39 22.00 -13.24
N GLY A 33 -13.65 20.73 -12.87
CA GLY A 33 -12.77 19.61 -13.18
C GLY A 33 -12.52 19.39 -14.68
N MET A 34 -13.59 19.39 -15.49
CA MET A 34 -13.47 19.22 -16.95
C MET A 34 -12.60 20.33 -17.56
N LYS A 35 -12.86 21.58 -17.19
CA LYS A 35 -12.18 22.76 -17.72
C LYS A 35 -10.72 22.83 -17.32
N SER A 36 -10.44 22.69 -16.02
CA SER A 36 -9.07 22.74 -15.51
C SER A 36 -8.23 21.58 -16.04
N ALA A 37 -8.78 20.36 -16.12
CA ALA A 37 -8.09 19.21 -16.67
C ALA A 37 -7.77 19.42 -18.17
N SER A 38 -8.73 19.91 -18.96
CA SER A 38 -8.53 20.14 -20.38
C SER A 38 -7.51 21.25 -20.65
N LEU A 39 -7.69 22.42 -20.03
CA LEU A 39 -6.83 23.57 -20.30
C LEU A 39 -5.44 23.46 -19.68
N SER A 40 -5.23 22.52 -18.76
CA SER A 40 -3.88 22.19 -18.28
C SER A 40 -3.05 21.38 -19.29
N GLN A 41 -3.71 20.75 -20.27
CA GLN A 41 -3.08 19.88 -21.25
C GLN A 41 -3.10 20.43 -22.68
N ALA A 42 -4.13 21.23 -23.00
CA ALA A 42 -4.39 21.71 -24.35
C ALA A 42 -4.73 23.21 -24.36
N ARG A 43 -4.54 23.85 -25.51
CA ARG A 43 -4.92 25.25 -25.71
C ARG A 43 -6.38 25.38 -26.20
N VAL A 44 -6.87 24.36 -26.89
CA VAL A 44 -8.25 24.33 -27.40
C VAL A 44 -9.00 23.15 -26.81
N MET A 45 -10.17 23.42 -26.24
CA MET A 45 -11.11 22.41 -25.75
C MET A 45 -12.43 22.55 -26.48
N LYS A 46 -12.87 21.48 -27.15
CA LYS A 46 -14.18 21.37 -27.77
C LYS A 46 -14.99 20.28 -27.07
N VAL A 47 -16.26 20.59 -26.81
CA VAL A 47 -17.21 19.66 -26.18
C VAL A 47 -18.40 19.55 -27.10
N VAL A 48 -18.69 18.37 -27.62
CA VAL A 48 -19.88 18.07 -28.41
C VAL A 48 -20.74 17.09 -27.64
N SER A 49 -22.01 17.43 -27.44
CA SER A 49 -22.93 16.60 -26.65
C SER A 49 -24.22 16.38 -27.43
N TRP A 50 -24.75 15.15 -27.38
CA TRP A 50 -26.00 14.77 -28.08
C TRP A 50 -26.92 14.00 -27.13
N SER A 51 -28.20 14.24 -27.30
CA SER A 51 -29.28 13.61 -26.54
C SER A 51 -30.56 13.61 -27.41
N ASP A 52 -31.69 13.18 -26.84
CA ASP A 52 -33.04 13.32 -27.43
C ASP A 52 -33.42 14.76 -27.74
N GLN A 53 -32.78 15.75 -27.12
CA GLN A 53 -33.02 17.18 -27.36
C GLN A 53 -32.21 17.76 -28.53
N GLY A 54 -31.30 17.00 -29.12
CA GLY A 54 -30.47 17.43 -30.24
C GLY A 54 -28.97 17.34 -29.98
N VAL A 55 -28.19 17.94 -30.87
CA VAL A 55 -26.74 18.03 -30.80
C VAL A 55 -26.32 19.46 -30.54
N PHE A 56 -25.45 19.64 -29.56
CA PHE A 56 -24.95 20.94 -29.11
C PHE A 56 -23.43 20.86 -28.95
N ALA A 57 -22.71 21.92 -29.33
CA ALA A 57 -21.28 22.00 -29.14
C ALA A 57 -20.87 23.32 -28.50
N ALA A 58 -19.81 23.29 -27.71
CA ALA A 58 -19.20 24.51 -27.18
C ALA A 58 -17.69 24.32 -27.08
N GLY A 59 -16.93 25.40 -27.20
CA GLY A 59 -15.49 25.37 -27.17
C GLY A 59 -14.87 26.60 -26.56
N TRP A 60 -13.61 26.44 -26.12
CA TRP A 60 -12.72 27.52 -25.76
C TRP A 60 -11.38 27.35 -26.46
N ASP A 61 -10.87 28.45 -27.02
CA ASP A 61 -9.50 28.60 -27.41
C ASP A 61 -8.85 29.62 -26.45
N ILE A 62 -7.85 29.20 -25.69
CA ILE A 62 -7.19 30.10 -24.72
C ILE A 62 -6.34 31.18 -25.38
N ASP A 63 -6.02 31.04 -26.66
CA ASP A 63 -5.28 32.05 -27.42
C ASP A 63 -6.18 33.15 -27.95
N ASP A 64 -7.51 32.86 -28.05
CA ASP A 64 -8.52 33.79 -28.59
C ASP A 64 -9.66 34.04 -27.59
N ILE A 65 -9.37 33.91 -26.30
CA ILE A 65 -10.36 34.12 -25.23
C ILE A 65 -10.46 35.60 -24.92
N GLU A 66 -11.52 36.24 -25.42
CA GLU A 66 -11.92 37.59 -24.97
C GLU A 66 -13.13 37.45 -24.02
N ASP A 67 -13.06 38.09 -22.85
CA ASP A 67 -14.16 38.17 -21.87
C ASP A 67 -14.81 36.82 -21.48
N TRP A 68 -14.02 35.70 -21.50
CA TRP A 68 -14.50 34.36 -21.24
C TRP A 68 -15.64 33.92 -22.21
N GLY A 69 -15.69 34.50 -23.39
CA GLY A 69 -16.55 34.06 -24.49
C GLY A 69 -16.30 32.59 -24.84
N MET A 70 -17.32 31.89 -25.26
CA MET A 70 -17.19 30.55 -25.80
C MET A 70 -17.84 30.46 -27.17
N ASP A 71 -17.28 29.70 -28.06
CA ASP A 71 -17.95 29.28 -29.28
C ASP A 71 -19.10 28.34 -28.93
N TYR A 72 -20.26 28.55 -29.57
CA TYR A 72 -21.43 27.73 -29.35
C TYR A 72 -22.14 27.41 -30.65
N PHE A 73 -22.44 26.12 -30.87
CA PHE A 73 -23.05 25.61 -32.09
C PHE A 73 -24.24 24.69 -31.76
N GLU A 74 -25.22 24.60 -32.63
CA GLU A 74 -26.39 23.74 -32.50
C GLU A 74 -26.70 22.97 -33.81
N GLY A 75 -27.33 21.80 -33.66
CA GLY A 75 -27.82 21.01 -34.78
C GLY A 75 -26.73 20.54 -35.75
N GLY A 76 -26.88 20.85 -37.05
CA GLY A 76 -25.96 20.40 -38.08
C GLY A 76 -24.54 20.93 -37.94
N GLU A 77 -24.37 22.16 -37.48
CA GLU A 77 -23.04 22.76 -37.22
C GLU A 77 -22.33 22.05 -36.07
N ALA A 78 -23.05 21.77 -35.00
CA ALA A 78 -22.51 20.99 -33.86
C ALA A 78 -22.18 19.54 -34.27
N LEU A 79 -23.04 18.93 -35.12
CA LEU A 79 -22.80 17.56 -35.60
C LEU A 79 -21.55 17.45 -36.46
N ALA A 80 -21.25 18.48 -37.26
CA ALA A 80 -20.07 18.53 -38.12
C ALA A 80 -18.75 18.59 -37.33
N LEU A 81 -18.80 18.92 -36.03
CA LEU A 81 -17.65 18.95 -35.15
C LEU A 81 -17.30 17.59 -34.52
N LEU A 82 -18.16 16.57 -34.64
CA LEU A 82 -17.86 15.23 -34.19
C LEU A 82 -16.84 14.54 -35.09
N ASP A 83 -15.84 13.91 -34.49
CA ASP A 83 -14.89 13.03 -35.22
C ASP A 83 -15.51 11.69 -35.57
N ILE A 84 -16.35 11.17 -34.68
CA ILE A 84 -16.95 9.85 -34.79
C ILE A 84 -18.49 10.01 -34.75
N ALA A 85 -19.18 9.39 -35.70
CA ALA A 85 -20.65 9.37 -35.68
C ALA A 85 -21.16 8.79 -34.34
N PRO A 86 -22.23 9.39 -33.76
CA PRO A 86 -22.77 8.88 -32.50
C PRO A 86 -23.18 7.42 -32.61
N GLY A 87 -22.55 6.56 -31.81
CA GLY A 87 -22.91 5.14 -31.71
C GLY A 87 -23.95 4.81 -30.65
N THR A 88 -24.51 5.86 -30.01
CA THR A 88 -25.48 5.76 -28.91
C THR A 88 -26.48 6.89 -29.00
N ASP A 89 -27.66 6.70 -28.39
CA ASP A 89 -28.74 7.71 -28.39
C ASP A 89 -28.35 8.99 -27.62
N SER A 90 -27.41 8.91 -26.73
CA SER A 90 -26.89 10.07 -26.00
C SER A 90 -25.40 9.90 -25.62
N GLY A 91 -24.68 11.02 -25.63
CA GLY A 91 -23.26 11.01 -25.29
C GLY A 91 -22.64 12.40 -25.25
N THR A 92 -21.33 12.42 -24.94
CA THR A 92 -20.53 13.64 -24.98
C THR A 92 -19.12 13.29 -25.45
N GLU A 93 -18.62 14.01 -26.44
CA GLU A 93 -17.22 13.98 -26.89
C GLU A 93 -16.51 15.21 -26.36
N ILE A 94 -15.31 15.03 -25.82
CA ILE A 94 -14.40 16.11 -25.44
C ILE A 94 -13.13 15.96 -26.26
N ARG A 95 -12.78 16.97 -27.02
CA ARG A 95 -11.61 17.01 -27.87
C ARG A 95 -10.62 18.05 -27.37
N TRP A 96 -9.37 17.67 -27.35
CA TRP A 96 -8.24 18.55 -27.06
C TRP A 96 -7.45 18.79 -28.34
N GLU A 97 -7.22 20.04 -28.67
CA GLU A 97 -6.38 20.44 -29.81
C GLU A 97 -5.27 21.35 -29.30
N ASN A 98 -4.16 21.42 -30.04
CA ASN A 98 -2.96 22.14 -29.62
C ASN A 98 -2.47 21.69 -28.23
N THR A 99 -2.15 20.39 -28.12
CA THR A 99 -1.72 19.74 -26.88
C THR A 99 -0.23 19.98 -26.60
N ASP A 100 0.21 21.21 -26.70
CA ASP A 100 1.58 21.67 -26.52
C ASP A 100 2.10 21.46 -25.09
N ARG A 101 1.19 21.39 -24.10
CA ARG A 101 1.50 21.23 -22.68
C ARG A 101 1.65 19.78 -22.25
N LEU A 102 1.12 18.86 -23.03
CA LEU A 102 1.04 17.44 -22.65
C LEU A 102 2.43 16.81 -22.42
N LEU A 103 3.41 17.23 -23.23
CA LEU A 103 4.80 16.71 -23.19
C LEU A 103 5.82 17.83 -23.44
N GLN A 104 5.63 18.99 -22.83
CA GLN A 104 6.35 20.23 -23.11
C GLN A 104 7.88 20.12 -23.01
N ASP A 105 8.39 19.27 -22.11
CA ASP A 105 9.81 19.13 -21.83
C ASP A 105 10.46 17.90 -22.48
N VAL A 106 9.74 17.21 -23.38
CA VAL A 106 10.21 15.95 -23.98
C VAL A 106 10.72 16.22 -25.40
N GLY A 107 11.99 15.89 -25.64
CA GLY A 107 12.56 15.98 -26.98
C GLY A 107 11.87 15.03 -27.98
N ASN A 108 11.77 15.45 -29.25
CA ASN A 108 11.04 14.72 -30.31
C ASN A 108 11.37 13.22 -30.40
N ASN A 109 12.61 12.83 -30.11
CA ASN A 109 13.06 11.42 -30.18
C ASN A 109 12.51 10.53 -29.03
N LEU A 110 11.98 11.14 -27.98
CA LEU A 110 11.44 10.45 -26.79
C LEU A 110 9.92 10.60 -26.65
N PHE A 111 9.30 11.35 -27.55
CA PHE A 111 7.87 11.69 -27.46
C PHE A 111 6.97 10.48 -27.38
N GLU A 112 7.09 9.51 -28.31
CA GLU A 112 6.26 8.30 -28.32
C GLU A 112 6.45 7.46 -27.05
N HIS A 113 7.69 7.35 -26.58
CA HIS A 113 7.99 6.60 -25.36
C HIS A 113 7.39 7.29 -24.12
N ALA A 114 7.52 8.61 -24.02
CA ALA A 114 6.96 9.37 -22.91
C ALA A 114 5.43 9.35 -22.92
N LEU A 115 4.81 9.46 -24.10
CA LEU A 115 3.36 9.34 -24.26
C LEU A 115 2.85 7.95 -23.87
N THR A 116 3.52 6.90 -24.31
CA THR A 116 3.18 5.51 -23.94
C THR A 116 3.27 5.31 -22.43
N HIS A 117 4.31 5.83 -21.80
CA HIS A 117 4.48 5.76 -20.34
C HIS A 117 3.37 6.53 -19.59
N MET A 118 3.03 7.73 -20.06
CA MET A 118 1.95 8.55 -19.49
C MET A 118 0.59 7.84 -19.61
N ILE A 119 0.29 7.24 -20.77
CA ILE A 119 -0.92 6.44 -20.97
C ILE A 119 -0.96 5.26 -20.00
N ALA A 120 0.14 4.52 -19.84
CA ALA A 120 0.21 3.40 -18.91
C ALA A 120 -0.04 3.83 -17.47
N GLN A 121 0.55 4.93 -17.01
CA GLN A 121 0.29 5.51 -15.68
C GLN A 121 -1.17 5.95 -15.52
N SER A 122 -1.76 6.52 -16.58
CA SER A 122 -3.16 6.94 -16.57
C SER A 122 -4.10 5.73 -16.45
N ILE A 123 -3.79 4.62 -17.14
CA ILE A 123 -4.53 3.35 -17.04
C ILE A 123 -4.52 2.84 -15.60
N ASP A 124 -3.34 2.75 -14.97
CA ASP A 124 -3.20 2.27 -13.59
C ASP A 124 -3.96 3.19 -12.60
N SER A 125 -3.85 4.51 -12.78
CA SER A 125 -4.55 5.49 -11.95
C SER A 125 -6.07 5.42 -12.09
N LEU A 126 -6.58 5.30 -13.32
CA LEU A 126 -8.02 5.16 -13.59
C LEU A 126 -8.55 3.82 -13.07
N ALA A 127 -7.80 2.73 -13.29
CA ALA A 127 -8.16 1.41 -12.81
C ALA A 127 -8.28 1.38 -11.29
N LEU A 128 -7.36 2.03 -10.55
CA LEU A 128 -7.41 2.15 -9.10
C LEU A 128 -8.53 3.09 -8.63
N THR A 129 -8.65 4.27 -9.24
CA THR A 129 -9.62 5.30 -8.82
C THR A 129 -11.07 4.83 -8.96
N PHE A 130 -11.37 4.11 -10.03
CA PHE A 130 -12.73 3.68 -10.39
C PHE A 130 -12.97 2.18 -10.20
N HIS A 131 -12.07 1.45 -9.53
CA HIS A 131 -12.15 0.00 -9.44
C HIS A 131 -13.51 -0.53 -8.97
N ARG A 132 -14.17 0.15 -8.02
CA ARG A 132 -15.47 -0.26 -7.50
C ARG A 132 -16.61 -0.09 -8.51
N TYR A 133 -16.50 0.89 -9.41
CA TYR A 133 -17.42 1.05 -10.53
C TYR A 133 -17.18 0.00 -11.63
N LEU A 134 -15.90 -0.30 -11.89
CA LEU A 134 -15.52 -1.29 -12.91
C LEU A 134 -15.95 -2.71 -12.54
N VAL A 135 -15.94 -3.07 -11.24
CA VAL A 135 -16.42 -4.38 -10.75
C VAL A 135 -17.95 -4.41 -10.50
N GLY A 136 -18.66 -3.27 -10.72
CA GLY A 136 -20.12 -3.23 -10.59
C GLY A 136 -20.64 -3.14 -9.15
N GLU A 137 -19.86 -2.62 -8.19
CA GLU A 137 -20.36 -2.28 -6.86
C GLU A 137 -21.34 -1.07 -6.88
N SER A 138 -21.44 -0.37 -7.98
CA SER A 138 -22.37 0.73 -8.22
C SER A 138 -23.63 0.24 -8.92
N GLU A 139 -24.76 0.95 -8.76
CA GLU A 139 -25.99 0.69 -9.51
C GLU A 139 -25.78 0.81 -11.03
N ARG A 140 -24.86 1.69 -11.45
CA ARG A 140 -24.44 1.85 -12.84
C ARG A 140 -23.06 1.24 -13.02
N LYS A 141 -22.96 0.19 -13.84
CA LYS A 141 -21.67 -0.36 -14.25
C LYS A 141 -20.97 0.63 -15.17
N LEU A 142 -19.74 0.97 -14.84
CA LEU A 142 -18.86 1.80 -15.66
C LEU A 142 -17.93 0.89 -16.47
N ALA A 143 -17.83 1.12 -17.77
CA ALA A 143 -16.79 0.56 -18.62
C ALA A 143 -15.89 1.71 -19.11
N ILE A 144 -14.61 1.62 -18.82
CA ILE A 144 -13.61 2.58 -19.30
C ILE A 144 -12.72 1.88 -20.31
N ARG A 145 -12.52 2.51 -21.47
CA ARG A 145 -11.61 2.03 -22.52
C ARG A 145 -10.57 3.08 -22.83
N VAL A 146 -9.34 2.63 -23.04
CA VAL A 146 -8.25 3.48 -23.54
C VAL A 146 -7.77 2.88 -24.85
N ASN A 147 -7.81 3.67 -25.92
CA ASN A 147 -7.51 3.20 -27.28
C ASN A 147 -8.29 1.91 -27.66
N GLY A 148 -9.56 1.83 -27.28
CA GLY A 148 -10.44 0.69 -27.55
C GLY A 148 -10.31 -0.50 -26.58
N ALA A 149 -9.24 -0.60 -25.79
CA ALA A 149 -9.03 -1.66 -24.80
C ALA A 149 -9.68 -1.32 -23.46
N GLU A 150 -10.41 -2.26 -22.87
CA GLU A 150 -11.01 -2.08 -21.54
C GLU A 150 -9.93 -2.04 -20.44
N LEU A 151 -10.16 -1.17 -19.45
CA LEU A 151 -9.29 -1.11 -18.27
C LEU A 151 -9.35 -2.42 -17.48
N PRO A 152 -8.19 -2.90 -17.02
CA PRO A 152 -8.16 -4.03 -16.11
C PRO A 152 -8.75 -3.63 -14.75
N THR A 153 -9.47 -4.53 -14.12
CA THR A 153 -9.94 -4.33 -12.75
C THR A 153 -8.78 -4.43 -11.77
N LEU A 154 -8.71 -3.52 -10.82
CA LEU A 154 -7.69 -3.49 -9.77
C LEU A 154 -8.37 -3.34 -8.41
N ASP A 155 -8.54 -4.45 -7.67
CA ASP A 155 -8.99 -4.39 -6.29
C ASP A 155 -7.79 -4.22 -5.34
N PRO A 156 -7.62 -3.03 -4.72
CA PRO A 156 -6.49 -2.79 -3.83
C PRO A 156 -6.54 -3.63 -2.55
N PHE A 157 -7.69 -4.23 -2.22
CA PHE A 157 -7.88 -5.05 -1.03
C PHE A 157 -7.77 -6.54 -1.31
N LEU A 158 -7.73 -6.96 -2.56
CA LEU A 158 -7.76 -8.38 -2.96
C LEU A 158 -8.91 -9.17 -2.29
N LYS A 159 -10.11 -8.60 -2.27
CA LYS A 159 -11.29 -9.17 -1.58
C LYS A 159 -11.63 -10.58 -2.06
N SER A 160 -11.36 -10.88 -3.33
CA SER A 160 -11.60 -12.20 -3.94
C SER A 160 -10.59 -13.27 -3.51
N ARG A 161 -9.47 -12.90 -2.91
CA ARG A 161 -8.43 -13.85 -2.47
C ARG A 161 -8.78 -14.47 -1.12
N PRO A 162 -8.88 -15.81 -1.02
CA PRO A 162 -9.22 -16.48 0.26
C PRO A 162 -8.22 -16.21 1.39
N ALA A 163 -6.97 -15.84 1.04
CA ALA A 163 -5.93 -15.53 2.02
C ALA A 163 -5.98 -14.08 2.53
N THR A 164 -6.82 -13.23 1.94
CA THR A 164 -7.10 -11.89 2.46
C THR A 164 -7.97 -12.00 3.71
N GLN A 165 -7.54 -11.34 4.79
CA GLN A 165 -8.32 -11.29 6.01
C GLN A 165 -9.17 -10.01 6.00
N SER A 166 -10.47 -10.17 5.80
CA SER A 166 -11.45 -9.11 5.98
C SER A 166 -11.87 -9.05 7.44
N MET A 167 -11.96 -7.85 7.99
CA MET A 167 -12.43 -7.63 9.36
C MET A 167 -13.82 -7.00 9.36
N ASP A 168 -14.46 -7.00 10.53
CA ASP A 168 -15.78 -6.44 10.67
C ASP A 168 -15.82 -4.96 10.28
N LYS A 169 -16.86 -4.59 9.58
CA LYS A 169 -17.13 -3.21 9.21
C LYS A 169 -17.54 -2.42 10.46
N GLU A 170 -16.86 -1.31 10.72
CA GLU A 170 -17.23 -0.37 11.78
C GLU A 170 -17.96 0.84 11.17
N ILE A 171 -19.00 1.30 11.85
CA ILE A 171 -19.74 2.53 11.49
C ILE A 171 -19.47 3.56 12.57
N ILE A 172 -18.91 4.70 12.19
CA ILE A 172 -18.67 5.83 13.07
C ILE A 172 -19.79 6.84 12.85
N GLN A 173 -20.52 7.15 13.91
CA GLN A 173 -21.49 8.26 13.95
C GLN A 173 -20.75 9.56 14.22
N MET A 174 -20.93 10.55 13.36
CA MET A 174 -20.38 11.89 13.52
C MET A 174 -21.38 12.77 14.28
N ALA A 175 -20.89 13.80 14.96
CA ALA A 175 -21.72 14.74 15.72
C ALA A 175 -22.80 15.44 14.86
N ASN A 176 -22.56 15.62 13.57
CA ASN A 176 -23.51 16.18 12.59
C ASN A 176 -24.53 15.16 12.05
N GLY A 177 -24.58 13.93 12.61
CA GLY A 177 -25.50 12.87 12.19
C GLY A 177 -25.01 12.03 10.99
N ASN A 178 -23.92 12.40 10.36
CA ASN A 178 -23.35 11.63 9.24
C ASN A 178 -22.72 10.33 9.72
N GLN A 179 -22.70 9.33 8.84
CA GLN A 179 -22.10 8.02 9.10
C GLN A 179 -20.90 7.80 8.19
N ILE A 180 -19.78 7.40 8.79
CA ILE A 180 -18.59 6.99 8.08
C ILE A 180 -18.39 5.49 8.30
N SER A 181 -18.16 4.74 7.23
CA SER A 181 -17.89 3.31 7.39
C SER A 181 -16.42 3.00 7.19
N LEU A 182 -15.90 2.13 8.04
CA LEU A 182 -14.51 1.66 8.02
C LEU A 182 -14.51 0.15 7.86
N GLN A 183 -13.74 -0.37 6.92
CA GLN A 183 -13.52 -1.81 6.77
C GLN A 183 -12.04 -2.10 6.56
N PRO A 184 -11.39 -2.71 7.55
CA PRO A 184 -9.98 -3.07 7.44
C PRO A 184 -9.78 -4.41 6.77
N PHE A 185 -8.65 -4.50 6.04
CA PHE A 185 -8.18 -5.70 5.36
C PHE A 185 -6.70 -5.91 5.68
N VAL A 186 -6.31 -7.17 5.81
CA VAL A 186 -4.90 -7.58 5.80
C VAL A 186 -4.67 -8.44 4.57
N LEU A 187 -3.83 -7.94 3.68
CA LEU A 187 -3.48 -8.61 2.44
C LEU A 187 -2.72 -9.91 2.70
N PRO A 188 -2.72 -10.84 1.75
CA PRO A 188 -1.89 -12.02 1.82
C PRO A 188 -0.41 -11.67 1.92
N HIS A 189 0.38 -12.52 2.58
CA HIS A 189 1.83 -12.39 2.60
C HIS A 189 2.40 -12.42 1.17
N PHE A 190 3.52 -11.72 0.92
CA PHE A 190 4.15 -11.62 -0.41
C PHE A 190 4.36 -12.96 -1.10
N SER A 191 4.76 -13.99 -0.34
CA SER A 191 4.96 -15.34 -0.89
C SER A 191 3.71 -15.97 -1.50
N LYS A 192 2.54 -15.38 -1.29
CA LYS A 192 1.25 -15.81 -1.85
C LYS A 192 0.74 -14.91 -2.98
N LEU A 193 1.47 -13.84 -3.29
CA LEU A 193 1.15 -12.90 -4.35
C LEU A 193 2.02 -13.18 -5.56
N THR A 194 1.45 -13.08 -6.76
CA THR A 194 2.22 -13.11 -8.00
C THR A 194 3.04 -11.82 -8.14
N GLN A 195 4.10 -11.83 -8.95
CA GLN A 195 4.90 -10.63 -9.22
C GLN A 195 4.05 -9.49 -9.79
N GLU A 196 3.09 -9.81 -10.66
CA GLU A 196 2.18 -8.83 -11.24
C GLU A 196 1.25 -8.22 -10.19
N GLU A 197 0.71 -9.03 -9.26
CA GLU A 197 -0.07 -8.51 -8.14
C GLU A 197 0.76 -7.61 -7.23
N GLN A 198 2.00 -7.99 -6.91
CA GLN A 198 2.92 -7.17 -6.11
C GLN A 198 3.20 -5.83 -6.80
N ARG A 199 3.51 -5.85 -8.09
CA ARG A 199 3.74 -4.65 -8.90
C ARG A 199 2.51 -3.74 -8.90
N ARG A 200 1.33 -4.27 -9.18
CA ARG A 200 0.07 -3.50 -9.27
C ARG A 200 -0.36 -2.95 -7.92
N LEU A 201 -0.24 -3.70 -6.84
CA LEU A 201 -0.57 -3.26 -5.48
C LEU A 201 0.44 -2.27 -4.92
N GLY A 202 1.70 -2.41 -5.29
CA GLY A 202 2.79 -1.52 -4.89
C GLY A 202 2.82 -0.21 -5.68
N GLY A 203 2.33 -0.23 -6.94
CA GLY A 203 2.46 0.91 -7.84
C GLY A 203 3.92 1.35 -8.00
N ALA A 204 4.15 2.60 -8.39
CA ALA A 204 5.49 3.15 -8.56
C ALA A 204 6.28 3.32 -7.25
N GLU A 205 5.58 3.49 -6.13
CA GLU A 205 6.19 3.80 -4.83
C GLU A 205 6.37 2.58 -3.91
N GLY A 206 5.91 1.42 -4.33
CA GLY A 206 6.01 0.17 -3.58
C GLY A 206 4.92 -0.02 -2.52
N MET A 207 4.85 -1.26 -1.99
CA MET A 207 3.81 -1.66 -1.03
C MET A 207 3.85 -0.88 0.27
N VAL A 208 5.05 -0.49 0.72
CA VAL A 208 5.24 0.27 1.97
C VAL A 208 4.58 1.63 1.91
N LYS A 209 4.60 2.29 0.75
CA LYS A 209 3.96 3.60 0.57
C LYS A 209 2.46 3.52 0.32
N ASN A 210 1.98 2.39 -0.20
CA ASN A 210 0.57 2.17 -0.51
C ASN A 210 -0.21 1.48 0.60
N GLN A 211 0.28 1.52 1.83
CA GLN A 211 -0.40 1.01 3.02
C GLN A 211 -1.32 2.05 3.66
N GLY A 212 -2.26 1.62 4.49
CA GLY A 212 -3.08 2.54 5.28
C GLY A 212 -4.47 2.77 4.74
N PHE A 213 -4.93 3.99 4.85
CA PHE A 213 -6.31 4.35 4.50
C PHE A 213 -6.49 4.54 3.00
N TYR A 214 -7.63 4.03 2.52
CA TYR A 214 -8.17 4.18 1.18
C TYR A 214 -9.54 4.83 1.31
N VAL A 215 -9.63 6.11 1.01
CA VAL A 215 -10.81 6.94 1.27
C VAL A 215 -11.64 7.07 0.00
N TYR A 216 -12.89 6.69 0.08
CA TYR A 216 -13.86 6.71 -1.00
C TYR A 216 -14.95 7.74 -0.71
N ARG A 217 -15.30 8.50 -1.71
CA ARG A 217 -16.48 9.33 -1.77
C ARG A 217 -17.38 8.81 -2.88
N ASN A 218 -18.56 8.38 -2.50
CA ASN A 218 -19.47 7.72 -3.44
C ASN A 218 -18.75 6.66 -4.31
N LYS A 219 -18.04 5.71 -3.65
CA LYS A 219 -17.27 4.62 -4.28
C LYS A 219 -16.06 5.04 -5.15
N ARG A 220 -15.89 6.34 -5.46
CA ARG A 220 -14.70 6.86 -6.12
C ARG A 220 -13.57 7.01 -5.11
N LEU A 221 -12.43 6.41 -5.40
CA LEU A 221 -11.23 6.58 -4.58
C LEU A 221 -10.70 8.01 -4.73
N ILE A 222 -10.53 8.72 -3.61
CA ILE A 222 -10.04 10.11 -3.59
C ILE A 222 -8.68 10.24 -2.92
N ILE A 223 -8.39 9.40 -1.92
CA ILE A 223 -7.11 9.37 -1.21
C ILE A 223 -6.75 7.91 -0.96
N PHE A 224 -5.49 7.56 -1.13
CA PHE A 224 -5.00 6.21 -0.84
C PHE A 224 -3.56 6.22 -0.33
N GLY A 225 -3.16 5.13 0.32
CA GLY A 225 -1.78 4.91 0.74
C GLY A 225 -1.32 5.86 1.84
N THR A 226 -2.20 6.26 2.76
CA THR A 226 -1.85 7.19 3.81
C THR A 226 -2.30 6.74 5.19
N TRP A 227 -1.49 7.01 6.19
CA TRP A 227 -1.86 6.91 7.61
C TRP A 227 -2.29 8.25 8.22
N PHE A 228 -2.42 9.32 7.43
CA PHE A 228 -2.73 10.68 7.91
C PHE A 228 -1.83 11.12 9.07
N LYS A 229 -0.56 10.71 9.07
CA LYS A 229 0.41 10.97 10.16
C LYS A 229 0.00 10.41 11.54
N LEU A 230 -0.97 9.48 11.60
CA LEU A 230 -1.35 8.81 12.85
C LEU A 230 -0.28 7.81 13.30
N ILE A 231 0.34 7.12 12.35
CA ILE A 231 1.51 6.25 12.52
C ILE A 231 2.46 6.44 11.32
N PRO A 232 3.74 6.13 11.48
CA PRO A 232 4.67 6.10 10.33
C PRO A 232 4.39 4.88 9.43
N HIS A 233 4.77 5.01 8.14
CA HIS A 233 4.81 3.88 7.22
C HIS A 233 5.93 2.93 7.65
N ARG A 234 5.64 1.64 7.75
CA ARG A 234 6.58 0.61 8.16
C ARG A 234 6.34 -0.67 7.37
N ASP A 235 7.39 -1.45 7.19
CA ASP A 235 7.30 -2.75 6.50
C ASP A 235 6.30 -3.69 7.18
N ILE A 236 6.25 -3.68 8.49
CA ILE A 236 5.34 -4.55 9.25
C ILE A 236 3.86 -4.23 9.06
N THR A 237 3.52 -3.01 8.64
CA THR A 237 2.14 -2.56 8.40
C THR A 237 1.77 -2.54 6.92
N GLN A 238 2.70 -2.87 6.01
CA GLN A 238 2.54 -2.73 4.56
C GLN A 238 1.40 -3.58 3.95
N LEU A 239 0.97 -4.64 4.63
CA LEU A 239 -0.16 -5.47 4.21
C LEU A 239 -1.51 -4.95 4.71
N THR A 240 -1.52 -3.92 5.56
CA THR A 240 -2.75 -3.37 6.14
C THR A 240 -3.33 -2.29 5.24
N ARG A 241 -4.59 -2.46 4.86
CA ARG A 241 -5.37 -1.47 4.11
C ARG A 241 -6.72 -1.28 4.76
N ILE A 242 -7.17 -0.03 4.88
CA ILE A 242 -8.43 0.31 5.53
C ILE A 242 -9.30 1.08 4.54
N GLN A 243 -10.38 0.46 4.11
CA GLN A 243 -11.39 1.12 3.29
C GLN A 243 -12.20 2.07 4.17
N VAL A 244 -12.35 3.31 3.72
CA VAL A 244 -13.15 4.37 4.38
C VAL A 244 -14.16 4.88 3.39
N ASP A 245 -15.44 4.68 3.64
CA ASP A 245 -16.51 5.21 2.80
C ASP A 245 -17.12 6.44 3.44
N LEU A 246 -17.10 7.55 2.71
CA LEU A 246 -17.65 8.85 3.08
C LEU A 246 -18.92 9.14 2.29
N PRO A 247 -20.00 9.62 2.92
CA PRO A 247 -21.12 10.19 2.20
C PRO A 247 -20.77 11.60 1.67
N ASN A 248 -21.49 12.06 0.65
CA ASN A 248 -21.27 13.39 0.06
C ASN A 248 -21.46 14.53 1.07
N SER A 249 -22.30 14.32 2.09
CA SER A 249 -22.59 15.30 3.14
C SER A 249 -21.41 15.68 4.05
N VAL A 250 -20.33 14.90 4.08
CA VAL A 250 -19.13 15.20 4.89
C VAL A 250 -18.03 15.94 4.14
N ASP A 251 -18.26 16.29 2.88
CA ASP A 251 -17.27 17.00 2.05
C ASP A 251 -16.76 18.28 2.70
N HIS A 252 -17.62 18.99 3.41
CA HIS A 252 -17.28 20.25 4.09
C HIS A 252 -16.37 20.00 5.31
N ASP A 253 -16.65 18.96 6.09
CA ASP A 253 -15.93 18.67 7.35
C ASP A 253 -14.51 18.14 7.08
N TRP A 254 -14.30 17.46 5.98
CA TRP A 254 -12.99 16.86 5.62
C TRP A 254 -12.04 17.84 4.97
N ARG A 255 -12.48 19.05 4.62
CA ARG A 255 -11.68 20.04 3.89
C ARG A 255 -10.84 19.39 2.78
N ILE A 256 -11.49 18.51 2.03
CA ILE A 256 -10.86 17.87 0.87
C ILE A 256 -10.55 18.97 -0.13
N SER A 257 -9.28 19.36 -0.23
CA SER A 257 -8.84 20.36 -1.18
C SER A 257 -8.94 19.83 -2.61
N LEU A 258 -8.96 20.72 -3.59
CA LEU A 258 -8.81 20.39 -5.01
C LEU A 258 -7.50 19.61 -5.26
N ASP A 259 -6.49 19.94 -4.51
CA ASP A 259 -5.22 19.26 -4.43
C ASP A 259 -5.31 18.13 -3.40
N LYS A 260 -5.43 16.90 -3.87
CA LYS A 260 -5.66 15.66 -3.11
C LYS A 260 -4.61 15.34 -2.03
N SER A 261 -3.54 16.15 -1.92
CA SER A 261 -2.43 15.95 -0.97
C SER A 261 -2.73 16.40 0.46
N GLY A 262 -3.81 17.15 0.70
CA GLY A 262 -4.03 17.91 1.93
C GLY A 262 -5.32 17.64 2.71
N ALA A 263 -5.96 16.47 2.63
CA ALA A 263 -7.14 16.20 3.44
C ALA A 263 -6.79 16.28 4.95
N GLN A 264 -7.41 17.24 5.63
CA GLN A 264 -7.30 17.34 7.08
C GLN A 264 -8.45 16.56 7.72
N LEU A 265 -8.08 15.51 8.45
CA LEU A 265 -9.06 14.74 9.22
C LEU A 265 -9.67 15.60 10.32
N PRO A 266 -11.00 15.57 10.52
CA PRO A 266 -11.63 16.09 11.71
C PRO A 266 -10.99 15.51 12.98
N SER A 267 -10.83 16.31 14.01
CA SER A 267 -10.15 15.90 15.26
C SER A 267 -10.85 14.72 15.94
N GLU A 268 -12.17 14.68 15.93
CA GLU A 268 -12.99 13.56 16.41
C GLU A 268 -12.64 12.25 15.70
N LEU A 269 -12.54 12.29 14.39
CA LEU A 269 -12.22 11.12 13.58
C LEU A 269 -10.76 10.65 13.79
N LYS A 270 -9.82 11.58 13.99
CA LYS A 270 -8.42 11.22 14.27
C LYS A 270 -8.26 10.31 15.48
N VAL A 271 -9.00 10.58 16.54
CA VAL A 271 -8.96 9.76 17.77
C VAL A 271 -9.45 8.36 17.46
N ARG A 272 -10.61 8.25 16.77
CA ARG A 272 -11.21 6.96 16.44
C ARG A 272 -10.37 6.14 15.46
N LEU A 273 -9.83 6.77 14.42
CA LEU A 273 -8.96 6.11 13.47
C LEU A 273 -7.67 5.60 14.13
N ARG A 274 -7.13 6.31 15.13
CA ARG A 274 -5.95 5.85 15.88
C ARG A 274 -6.25 4.58 16.70
N GLU A 275 -7.43 4.48 17.29
CA GLU A 275 -7.87 3.27 17.99
C GLU A 275 -8.00 2.08 17.03
N VAL A 276 -8.65 2.32 15.88
CA VAL A 276 -8.78 1.34 14.81
C VAL A 276 -7.41 0.83 14.36
N VAL A 277 -6.47 1.72 14.06
CA VAL A 277 -5.11 1.37 13.65
C VAL A 277 -4.38 0.53 14.71
N LYS A 278 -4.48 0.89 15.99
CA LYS A 278 -3.86 0.11 17.08
C LYS A 278 -4.40 -1.31 17.16
N LYS A 279 -5.71 -1.48 16.99
CA LYS A 279 -6.38 -2.80 16.99
C LYS A 279 -5.88 -3.69 15.85
N PHE A 280 -5.65 -3.12 14.67
CA PHE A 280 -5.31 -3.87 13.45
C PHE A 280 -3.82 -4.12 13.26
N ASN A 281 -2.95 -3.25 13.74
CA ASN A 281 -1.52 -3.49 13.71
C ASN A 281 -1.13 -4.82 14.36
N ARG A 282 -1.79 -5.19 15.45
CA ARG A 282 -1.58 -6.50 16.07
C ARG A 282 -1.84 -7.68 15.11
N ARG A 283 -2.82 -7.58 14.22
CA ARG A 283 -3.17 -8.66 13.27
C ARG A 283 -2.25 -8.69 12.05
N SER A 284 -1.82 -7.52 11.54
CA SER A 284 -0.81 -7.44 10.50
C SER A 284 0.49 -8.14 10.92
N HIS A 285 0.92 -7.91 12.15
CA HIS A 285 2.07 -8.62 12.74
C HIS A 285 1.91 -10.15 12.73
N LEU A 286 0.69 -10.68 12.87
CA LEU A 286 0.45 -12.13 12.82
C LEU A 286 0.54 -12.71 11.41
N VAL A 287 0.24 -11.93 10.38
CA VAL A 287 0.35 -12.36 8.97
C VAL A 287 1.80 -12.37 8.52
N HIS A 288 2.60 -11.38 8.93
CA HIS A 288 4.04 -11.35 8.70
C HIS A 288 4.79 -12.47 9.43
N ARG A 289 4.23 -12.95 10.56
CA ARG A 289 4.71 -14.22 11.10
C ARG A 289 4.31 -15.30 10.08
N LYS A 290 5.24 -15.72 9.21
CA LYS A 290 5.21 -17.10 8.74
C LYS A 290 4.82 -17.91 9.98
N LYS A 291 3.92 -18.89 9.84
CA LYS A 291 3.92 -20.04 10.72
C LYS A 291 5.32 -20.64 10.62
N GLY A 292 6.27 -20.02 11.29
CA GLY A 292 7.40 -20.72 11.84
C GLY A 292 6.68 -21.75 12.68
N VAL A 293 6.74 -22.99 12.26
CA VAL A 293 6.56 -24.11 13.16
C VAL A 293 7.38 -23.67 14.34
N SER A 294 6.75 -23.50 15.50
CA SER A 294 7.44 -23.58 16.76
C SER A 294 8.06 -24.95 16.73
N VAL A 295 9.29 -24.99 16.25
CA VAL A 295 10.15 -26.12 16.46
C VAL A 295 10.57 -25.98 17.93
N ASN A 296 9.63 -26.27 18.81
CA ASN A 296 9.98 -26.90 20.07
C ASN A 296 10.55 -28.24 19.68
N THR A 297 11.78 -28.22 19.22
CA THR A 297 12.62 -29.42 19.16
C THR A 297 12.91 -29.76 20.61
N LEU A 298 12.06 -30.62 21.17
CA LEU A 298 12.33 -31.34 22.38
C LEU A 298 13.77 -31.87 22.26
N GLY A 299 14.68 -31.36 23.09
CA GLY A 299 16.05 -31.77 23.12
C GLY A 299 17.08 -30.90 22.44
N ARG A 300 16.74 -29.72 21.85
CA ARG A 300 17.74 -28.77 21.33
C ARG A 300 17.96 -27.61 22.29
N SER A 301 19.20 -27.14 22.38
CA SER A 301 19.59 -25.95 23.15
C SER A 301 19.72 -24.76 22.19
N PRO A 302 18.68 -23.91 22.06
CA PRO A 302 18.71 -22.76 21.17
C PRO A 302 19.61 -21.66 21.72
N VAL A 303 20.20 -20.84 20.84
CA VAL A 303 20.97 -19.65 21.24
C VAL A 303 20.06 -18.55 21.82
N TRP A 304 18.85 -18.41 21.29
CA TRP A 304 17.86 -17.41 21.70
C TRP A 304 16.64 -18.05 22.36
N ASN A 305 16.32 -17.62 23.56
CA ASN A 305 15.08 -17.95 24.25
C ASN A 305 13.97 -16.95 23.87
N ARG A 306 12.80 -17.46 23.51
CA ARG A 306 11.59 -16.68 23.28
C ARG A 306 10.70 -16.74 24.51
N MET A 307 10.56 -15.63 25.22
CA MET A 307 9.69 -15.51 26.40
C MET A 307 8.45 -14.68 26.09
N VAL A 308 7.31 -15.09 26.63
CA VAL A 308 6.04 -14.33 26.55
C VAL A 308 5.65 -13.94 27.98
N LYS A 309 5.58 -12.64 28.26
CA LYS A 309 5.12 -12.11 29.54
C LYS A 309 4.05 -11.03 29.32
N ASN A 310 2.89 -11.19 29.89
CA ASN A 310 1.76 -10.24 29.77
C ASN A 310 1.40 -9.87 28.31
N GLY A 311 1.46 -10.83 27.40
CA GLY A 311 1.20 -10.62 25.97
C GLY A 311 2.33 -9.92 25.19
N LEU A 312 3.43 -9.56 25.87
CA LEU A 312 4.66 -9.05 25.26
C LEU A 312 5.65 -10.20 25.04
N ILE A 313 6.32 -10.16 23.90
CA ILE A 313 7.36 -11.13 23.54
C ILE A 313 8.72 -10.48 23.76
N LYS A 314 9.58 -11.16 24.50
CA LYS A 314 10.99 -10.80 24.65
C LYS A 314 11.86 -11.96 24.14
N TYR A 315 12.86 -11.62 23.38
CA TYR A 315 13.96 -12.54 23.06
C TYR A 315 15.13 -12.24 23.98
N SER A 316 15.67 -13.29 24.56
CA SER A 316 16.89 -13.22 25.39
C SER A 316 17.87 -14.28 24.94
N ILE A 317 19.16 -14.01 25.08
CA ILE A 317 20.22 -14.96 24.81
C ILE A 317 20.18 -16.07 25.88
N ASN A 318 20.29 -17.31 25.44
CA ASN A 318 20.24 -18.47 26.35
C ASN A 318 21.55 -18.62 27.11
N ARG A 319 21.62 -18.12 28.37
CA ARG A 319 22.80 -18.24 29.22
C ARG A 319 23.14 -19.71 29.54
N ALA A 320 22.16 -20.59 29.49
CA ALA A 320 22.36 -22.03 29.69
C ALA A 320 22.81 -22.75 28.40
N HIS A 321 23.02 -22.02 27.31
CA HIS A 321 23.59 -22.59 26.08
C HIS A 321 25.03 -23.06 26.40
N PRO A 322 25.42 -24.31 26.05
CA PRO A 322 26.68 -24.89 26.51
C PRO A 322 27.92 -24.02 26.23
N MET A 323 28.02 -23.43 25.04
CA MET A 323 29.14 -22.54 24.69
C MET A 323 29.16 -21.24 25.50
N LEU A 324 27.98 -20.67 25.80
CA LEU A 324 27.87 -19.43 26.55
C LEU A 324 28.06 -19.67 28.04
N SER A 325 27.51 -20.75 28.61
CA SER A 325 27.70 -21.07 30.01
C SER A 325 29.17 -21.33 30.35
N ASN A 326 29.90 -22.00 29.47
CA ASN A 326 31.35 -22.21 29.64
C ASN A 326 32.13 -20.89 29.61
N LEU A 327 31.81 -19.99 28.68
CA LEU A 327 32.38 -18.65 28.59
C LEU A 327 32.11 -17.86 29.87
N ILE A 328 30.86 -17.83 30.31
CA ILE A 328 30.43 -17.09 31.51
C ILE A 328 31.18 -17.62 32.75
N THR A 329 31.24 -18.95 32.93
CA THR A 329 31.97 -19.58 34.05
C THR A 329 33.45 -19.23 34.02
N HIS A 330 34.07 -19.27 32.85
CA HIS A 330 35.48 -18.91 32.72
C HIS A 330 35.74 -17.42 33.05
N MET A 331 34.86 -16.53 32.61
CA MET A 331 34.96 -15.09 32.91
C MET A 331 34.64 -14.79 34.39
N GLU A 332 33.80 -15.60 35.05
CA GLU A 332 33.54 -15.52 36.48
C GLU A 332 34.82 -15.87 37.26
N GLU A 333 35.56 -16.91 36.85
CA GLU A 333 36.83 -17.29 37.45
C GLU A 333 37.89 -16.19 37.32
N LEU A 334 37.85 -15.41 36.22
CA LEU A 334 38.74 -14.27 36.00
C LEU A 334 38.29 -12.98 36.71
N GLY A 335 37.08 -12.96 37.26
CA GLY A 335 36.48 -11.76 37.88
C GLY A 335 35.87 -10.76 36.86
N GLU A 336 35.73 -11.14 35.60
CA GLU A 336 35.25 -10.29 34.47
C GLU A 336 33.82 -10.63 34.02
N SER A 337 33.07 -11.42 34.79
CA SER A 337 31.71 -11.87 34.45
C SER A 337 30.73 -10.72 34.22
N PHE A 338 30.93 -9.57 34.90
CA PHE A 338 30.09 -8.38 34.74
C PHE A 338 30.13 -7.83 33.31
N ASP A 339 31.29 -7.86 32.67
CA ASP A 339 31.48 -7.33 31.31
C ASP A 339 30.75 -8.19 30.28
N VAL A 340 30.81 -9.51 30.42
CA VAL A 340 30.07 -10.44 29.51
C VAL A 340 28.58 -10.28 29.65
N GLU A 341 28.06 -10.22 30.88
CA GLU A 341 26.62 -10.06 31.10
C GLU A 341 26.10 -8.69 30.60
N SER A 342 26.93 -7.66 30.76
CA SER A 342 26.61 -6.31 30.23
C SER A 342 26.54 -6.30 28.71
N ILE A 343 27.45 -6.98 28.00
CA ILE A 343 27.46 -7.12 26.56
C ILE A 343 26.23 -7.92 26.10
N LEU A 344 25.92 -9.06 26.72
CA LEU A 344 24.75 -9.85 26.36
C LEU A 344 23.45 -9.07 26.56
N SER A 345 23.35 -8.31 27.65
CA SER A 345 22.19 -7.46 27.92
C SER A 345 22.06 -6.31 26.92
N LEU A 346 23.18 -5.74 26.46
CA LEU A 346 23.21 -4.74 25.41
C LEU A 346 22.67 -5.31 24.09
N LEU A 347 23.14 -6.46 23.65
CA LEU A 347 22.71 -7.15 22.44
C LEU A 347 21.19 -7.47 22.47
N GLU A 348 20.69 -7.91 23.62
CA GLU A 348 19.26 -8.16 23.82
C GLU A 348 18.40 -6.88 23.73
N SER A 349 18.90 -5.79 24.32
CA SER A 349 18.14 -4.53 24.43
C SER A 349 18.08 -3.77 23.11
N TYR A 350 19.10 -3.89 22.27
CA TYR A 350 19.24 -3.18 21.00
C TYR A 350 19.11 -4.10 19.79
N PHE A 351 18.44 -5.23 19.95
CA PHE A 351 18.12 -6.09 18.81
C PHE A 351 17.28 -5.30 17.78
N PRO A 352 17.69 -5.22 16.50
CA PRO A 352 17.06 -4.38 15.50
C PRO A 352 15.73 -4.97 14.98
N THR A 353 14.72 -5.01 15.84
CA THR A 353 13.47 -5.73 15.60
C THR A 353 12.72 -5.24 14.35
N ASP A 354 12.69 -3.94 14.12
CA ASP A 354 11.93 -3.36 12.99
C ASP A 354 12.62 -3.69 11.65
N SER A 355 13.94 -3.51 11.56
CA SER A 355 14.71 -3.85 10.36
C SER A 355 14.71 -5.35 10.09
N PHE A 356 14.97 -6.15 11.13
CA PHE A 356 14.96 -7.61 11.02
C PHE A 356 13.61 -8.15 10.51
N LEU A 357 12.49 -7.63 11.02
CA LEU A 357 11.16 -8.03 10.56
C LEU A 357 10.88 -7.57 9.13
N GLY A 358 11.36 -6.38 8.75
CA GLY A 358 11.27 -5.88 7.38
C GLY A 358 11.98 -6.79 6.40
N ASP A 359 13.24 -7.11 6.67
CA ASP A 359 14.08 -7.95 5.79
C ASP A 359 13.58 -9.40 5.76
N ALA A 360 13.17 -9.95 6.90
CA ALA A 360 12.58 -11.28 6.99
C ALA A 360 11.26 -11.38 6.20
N SER A 361 10.45 -10.31 6.18
CA SER A 361 9.19 -10.28 5.44
C SER A 361 9.39 -10.27 3.93
N LYS A 362 10.48 -9.66 3.44
CA LYS A 362 10.86 -9.63 2.03
C LYS A 362 11.49 -10.95 1.56
N GLY A 363 11.95 -11.79 2.48
CA GLY A 363 12.69 -13.01 2.17
C GLY A 363 14.15 -12.74 1.80
N GLU A 364 14.65 -11.54 2.09
CA GLU A 364 16.04 -11.11 1.82
C GLU A 364 16.98 -11.45 2.97
N LEU A 365 16.44 -11.91 4.11
CA LEU A 365 17.24 -12.25 5.28
C LEU A 365 18.00 -13.55 5.05
N ASN A 366 19.32 -13.45 4.98
CA ASN A 366 20.23 -14.59 4.96
C ASN A 366 21.19 -14.47 6.15
N GLN A 367 20.82 -15.08 7.27
CA GLN A 367 21.65 -15.18 8.48
C GLN A 367 22.19 -16.60 8.70
N THR A 368 22.27 -17.39 7.64
CA THR A 368 22.96 -18.67 7.73
C THR A 368 24.46 -18.45 7.68
N MET A 369 25.20 -19.21 8.46
CA MET A 369 26.64 -19.28 8.29
C MET A 369 26.95 -19.71 6.87
N THR A 370 27.59 -18.82 6.12
CA THR A 370 27.86 -19.01 4.69
C THR A 370 29.25 -19.50 4.42
N ASN A 371 30.09 -19.65 5.45
CA ASN A 371 31.50 -19.98 5.31
C ASN A 371 31.86 -21.21 6.15
N ASP A 372 32.34 -22.25 5.46
CA ASP A 372 32.79 -23.51 6.11
C ASP A 372 33.89 -23.26 7.12
N GLU A 373 34.80 -22.29 6.90
CA GLU A 373 35.87 -21.91 7.83
C GLU A 373 35.34 -21.36 9.16
N GLU A 374 34.27 -20.55 9.13
CA GLU A 374 33.65 -20.03 10.35
C GLU A 374 32.98 -21.15 11.16
N PHE A 375 32.37 -22.09 10.45
CA PHE A 375 31.72 -23.24 11.07
C PHE A 375 32.73 -24.21 11.68
N GLU A 376 33.83 -24.52 10.97
CA GLU A 376 34.96 -25.31 11.52
C GLU A 376 35.54 -24.66 12.75
N THR A 377 35.73 -23.34 12.76
CA THR A 377 36.21 -22.59 13.92
C THR A 377 35.30 -22.77 15.15
N LEU A 378 33.99 -22.74 14.95
CA LEU A 378 33.00 -22.96 15.99
C LEU A 378 33.04 -24.40 16.52
N ILE A 379 33.20 -25.41 15.64
CA ILE A 379 33.37 -26.79 16.06
C ILE A 379 34.62 -26.93 16.94
N MET A 380 35.74 -26.34 16.50
CA MET A 380 36.99 -26.38 17.29
C MET A 380 36.84 -25.76 18.68
N HIS A 381 36.16 -24.60 18.76
CA HIS A 381 35.88 -23.97 20.06
C HIS A 381 34.97 -24.84 20.95
N ALA A 382 33.97 -25.48 20.38
CA ALA A 382 33.08 -26.38 21.10
C ALA A 382 33.79 -27.63 21.61
N VAL A 383 34.71 -28.21 20.82
CA VAL A 383 35.56 -29.34 21.20
C VAL A 383 36.49 -28.96 22.36
N VAL A 384 37.15 -27.82 22.28
CA VAL A 384 38.01 -27.32 23.35
C VAL A 384 37.22 -27.10 24.65
N ALA A 385 36.06 -26.48 24.56
CA ALA A 385 35.16 -26.26 25.70
C ALA A 385 34.70 -27.59 26.33
N TYR A 386 34.35 -28.58 25.50
CA TYR A 386 34.00 -29.92 25.97
C TYR A 386 35.17 -30.57 26.72
N MET A 387 36.39 -30.53 26.15
CA MET A 387 37.58 -31.12 26.76
C MET A 387 37.95 -30.50 28.11
N GLN A 388 37.70 -29.20 28.28
CA GLN A 388 37.95 -28.50 29.54
C GLN A 388 36.95 -28.84 30.64
N THR A 389 35.72 -29.19 30.28
CA THR A 389 34.62 -29.35 31.24
C THR A 389 34.27 -30.81 31.55
N HIS A 390 34.79 -31.77 30.78
CA HIS A 390 34.48 -33.19 30.95
C HIS A 390 35.70 -34.01 31.37
N PRO A 391 35.51 -35.09 32.17
CA PRO A 391 36.58 -35.89 32.67
C PRO A 391 37.27 -36.75 31.60
N VAL A 392 38.56 -36.95 31.74
CA VAL A 392 39.39 -37.82 30.88
C VAL A 392 39.17 -39.31 31.24
N PRO A 393 39.12 -40.25 30.28
CA PRO A 393 39.41 -40.09 28.86
C PRO A 393 38.20 -39.61 28.02
N HIS A 394 38.46 -38.68 27.07
CA HIS A 394 37.43 -38.18 26.14
C HIS A 394 37.16 -39.20 25.04
N LYS A 395 35.91 -39.56 24.83
CA LYS A 395 35.46 -40.39 23.70
C LYS A 395 34.75 -39.55 22.67
N ILE A 396 34.99 -39.79 21.40
CA ILE A 396 34.35 -39.09 20.27
C ILE A 396 32.82 -39.23 20.35
N THR A 397 32.33 -40.44 20.70
CA THR A 397 30.88 -40.69 20.83
C THR A 397 30.20 -39.77 21.88
N ASP A 398 30.90 -39.48 22.97
CA ASP A 398 30.37 -38.65 24.05
C ASP A 398 30.37 -37.17 23.63
N LEU A 399 31.39 -36.72 22.88
CA LEU A 399 31.46 -35.42 22.26
C LEU A 399 30.34 -35.21 21.25
N LEU A 400 30.13 -36.17 20.34
CA LEU A 400 29.06 -36.09 19.35
C LEU A 400 27.68 -36.06 20.03
N MET A 401 27.44 -36.83 21.08
CA MET A 401 26.22 -36.75 21.86
C MET A 401 26.02 -35.41 22.57
N TYR A 402 27.11 -34.76 23.00
CA TYR A 402 27.08 -33.44 23.60
C TYR A 402 26.72 -32.34 22.58
N LEU A 403 27.32 -32.39 21.37
CA LEU A 403 27.10 -31.38 20.33
C LEU A 403 25.75 -31.53 19.62
N LYS A 404 25.23 -32.74 19.52
CA LYS A 404 23.99 -33.04 18.76
C LYS A 404 22.76 -32.17 19.11
N PRO A 405 22.47 -31.84 20.37
CA PRO A 405 21.36 -30.97 20.76
C PRO A 405 21.70 -29.47 20.71
N VAL A 406 22.95 -29.10 20.45
CA VAL A 406 23.42 -27.71 20.55
C VAL A 406 23.35 -27.00 19.20
N GLU A 407 22.71 -25.83 19.12
CA GLU A 407 22.79 -24.98 17.94
C GLU A 407 24.15 -24.21 17.91
N PRO A 408 24.78 -24.01 16.74
CA PRO A 408 24.29 -24.31 15.40
C PRO A 408 24.52 -25.74 14.90
N PHE A 409 25.22 -26.59 15.65
CA PHE A 409 25.59 -27.95 15.22
C PHE A 409 24.36 -28.83 14.93
N ALA A 410 23.30 -28.70 15.74
CA ALA A 410 22.05 -29.43 15.54
C ALA A 410 21.41 -29.19 14.19
N SER A 411 21.53 -27.99 13.66
CA SER A 411 20.98 -27.60 12.34
C SER A 411 21.86 -28.01 11.17
N HIS A 412 23.17 -28.25 11.42
CA HIS A 412 24.18 -28.59 10.41
C HIS A 412 24.81 -29.97 10.70
N TRP A 413 24.03 -30.88 11.28
CA TRP A 413 24.55 -32.15 11.80
C TRP A 413 25.26 -33.01 10.75
N VAL A 414 24.86 -32.95 9.48
CA VAL A 414 25.50 -33.68 8.38
C VAL A 414 26.99 -33.35 8.25
N PHE A 415 27.37 -32.09 8.51
CA PHE A 415 28.78 -31.65 8.46
C PHE A 415 29.57 -31.96 9.72
N VAL A 416 28.92 -32.27 10.84
CA VAL A 416 29.58 -32.55 12.12
C VAL A 416 29.90 -34.04 12.25
N ASP A 417 29.14 -34.90 11.57
CA ASP A 417 29.27 -36.39 11.61
C ASP A 417 30.30 -36.91 10.59
N GLU A 418 30.77 -36.08 9.66
CA GLU A 418 31.92 -36.35 8.77
C GLU A 418 33.24 -35.97 9.44
#